data_0b273dc7d5e625de776983f4537a7985
#
_entry.id   0b273dc7d5e625de776983f4537a7985
#
_cell.length_a   1.000
_cell.length_b   1.000
_cell.length_c   1.000
_cell.angle_alpha   90.00
_cell.angle_beta   90.00
_cell.angle_gamma   90.00
#
_symmetry.space_group_name_H-M   'P 1'
#
loop_
_entity.id
_entity.type
_entity.pdbx_description
1 polymer ?
#
loop_
_entity_poly.entity_id
_entity_poly.type
_entity_poly.pdbx_seq_one_letter_code
_entity_poly.pdbx_strand_id
1 'polypeptide(L)'
;MTAELPAHELFDDDAWDDLLNYIEERRVIPIIGPDLLRVQTDRGLRPLYEWLAEKLAGRLSVDPVGLPQPLTLNDVVCAYLGQRGRREEAYTRLRSIMREVEFEPPQALRQLAQITDFDLFITTTFDPLLEKAVNLERYGGQSTTEVIAYAPNRVADLPAERSQLQRTVVYHLLGRLSASPIYVVSDEDMLEFICALQSEHLTPEKLFHELEHNHLLLIGSDFSNWLARLFL
;
A
#
# COMPACT_ATOMS: atom_id res chain seq x y z
N MET A 1 -2.17 -26.71 -9.16
CA MET A 1 -3.63 -26.67 -9.03
C MET A 1 -3.90 -26.56 -7.55
N THR A 2 -3.73 -25.37 -6.99
CA THR A 2 -4.07 -25.03 -5.60
C THR A 2 -5.57 -24.72 -5.59
N ALA A 3 -6.33 -25.56 -4.89
CA ALA A 3 -7.75 -25.31 -4.66
C ALA A 3 -7.84 -24.04 -3.80
N GLU A 4 -8.39 -22.97 -4.34
CA GLU A 4 -8.86 -21.84 -3.56
C GLU A 4 -10.00 -22.37 -2.67
N LEU A 5 -9.76 -22.48 -1.39
CA LEU A 5 -10.82 -22.69 -0.41
C LEU A 5 -11.75 -21.46 -0.46
N PRO A 6 -13.07 -21.63 -0.54
CA PRO A 6 -14.00 -20.51 -0.48
C PRO A 6 -13.81 -19.79 0.87
N ALA A 7 -13.76 -18.45 0.84
CA ALA A 7 -13.53 -17.61 2.02
C ALA A 7 -14.49 -17.89 3.20
N HIS A 8 -15.62 -18.53 2.95
CA HIS A 8 -16.60 -18.95 3.95
C HIS A 8 -16.15 -20.16 4.82
N GLU A 9 -15.06 -20.84 4.44
CA GLU A 9 -14.51 -21.96 5.22
C GLU A 9 -13.35 -21.55 6.13
N LEU A 10 -12.88 -20.30 6.04
CA LEU A 10 -11.73 -19.78 6.81
C LEU A 10 -12.13 -19.13 8.14
N PHE A 11 -13.36 -18.68 8.26
CA PHE A 11 -13.89 -18.06 9.48
C PHE A 11 -15.23 -18.68 9.81
N ASP A 12 -15.36 -19.24 11.02
CA ASP A 12 -16.65 -19.61 11.58
C ASP A 12 -17.39 -18.36 12.08
N ASP A 13 -18.67 -18.52 12.45
CA ASP A 13 -19.49 -17.38 12.87
C ASP A 13 -18.92 -16.71 14.13
N ASP A 14 -18.33 -17.48 15.05
CA ASP A 14 -17.73 -16.98 16.29
C ASP A 14 -16.50 -16.10 15.96
N ALA A 15 -15.65 -16.48 15.00
CA ALA A 15 -14.50 -15.68 14.58
C ALA A 15 -14.91 -14.38 13.89
N TRP A 16 -16.04 -14.38 13.17
CA TRP A 16 -16.60 -13.16 12.61
C TRP A 16 -17.13 -12.22 13.69
N ASP A 17 -17.83 -12.74 14.69
CA ASP A 17 -18.34 -11.95 15.80
C ASP A 17 -17.19 -11.36 16.64
N ASP A 18 -16.13 -12.12 16.89
CA ASP A 18 -14.93 -11.63 17.56
C ASP A 18 -14.25 -10.49 16.76
N LEU A 19 -14.09 -10.67 15.45
CA LEU A 19 -13.51 -9.64 14.60
C LEU A 19 -14.33 -8.35 14.64
N LEU A 20 -15.67 -8.45 14.55
CA LEU A 20 -16.56 -7.28 14.60
C LEU A 20 -16.44 -6.58 15.95
N ASN A 21 -16.42 -7.31 17.07
CA ASN A 21 -16.22 -6.75 18.41
C ASN A 21 -14.88 -5.99 18.49
N TYR A 22 -13.78 -6.57 18.00
CA TYR A 22 -12.47 -5.89 18.00
C TYR A 22 -12.45 -4.65 17.11
N ILE A 23 -13.21 -4.64 16.01
CA ILE A 23 -13.35 -3.43 15.16
C ILE A 23 -14.11 -2.35 15.92
N GLU A 24 -15.25 -2.66 16.56
CA GLU A 24 -16.06 -1.72 17.35
C GLU A 24 -15.26 -1.15 18.53
N GLU A 25 -14.40 -1.96 19.16
CA GLU A 25 -13.48 -1.52 20.21
C GLU A 25 -12.29 -0.71 19.68
N ARG A 26 -12.19 -0.51 18.35
CA ARG A 26 -11.05 0.15 17.66
C ARG A 26 -9.71 -0.51 17.92
N ARG A 27 -9.70 -1.82 18.10
CA ARG A 27 -8.51 -2.64 18.33
C ARG A 27 -7.99 -3.33 17.08
N VAL A 28 -8.51 -2.98 15.91
CA VAL A 28 -8.08 -3.51 14.62
C VAL A 28 -7.40 -2.41 13.80
N ILE A 29 -6.27 -2.74 13.21
CA ILE A 29 -5.55 -1.87 12.26
C ILE A 29 -5.52 -2.57 10.90
N PRO A 30 -6.21 -2.05 9.87
CA PRO A 30 -6.15 -2.60 8.53
C PRO A 30 -4.82 -2.25 7.86
N ILE A 31 -4.18 -3.27 7.29
CA ILE A 31 -2.97 -3.16 6.47
C ILE A 31 -3.34 -3.52 5.03
N ILE A 32 -3.26 -2.52 4.16
CA ILE A 32 -3.78 -2.58 2.80
C ILE A 32 -2.65 -2.84 1.81
N GLY A 33 -2.81 -3.89 1.02
CA GLY A 33 -1.89 -4.26 -0.05
C GLY A 33 -2.40 -3.95 -1.46
N PRO A 34 -1.56 -4.22 -2.48
CA PRO A 34 -1.82 -3.84 -3.87
C PRO A 34 -2.98 -4.60 -4.53
N ASP A 35 -3.38 -5.78 -4.05
CA ASP A 35 -4.39 -6.61 -4.72
C ASP A 35 -5.79 -6.00 -4.65
N LEU A 36 -6.04 -5.09 -3.70
CA LEU A 36 -7.28 -4.31 -3.63
C LEU A 36 -7.35 -3.20 -4.69
N LEU A 37 -6.23 -2.88 -5.34
CA LEU A 37 -6.13 -1.77 -6.27
C LEU A 37 -6.48 -2.19 -7.69
N ARG A 38 -7.74 -2.53 -7.92
CA ARG A 38 -8.26 -2.79 -9.25
C ARG A 38 -8.94 -1.54 -9.80
N VAL A 39 -8.38 -1.00 -10.89
CA VAL A 39 -8.81 0.28 -11.48
C VAL A 39 -9.39 0.09 -12.87
N GLN A 40 -10.31 0.98 -13.25
CA GLN A 40 -10.86 1.00 -14.59
C GLN A 40 -9.85 1.62 -15.56
N THR A 41 -9.51 0.87 -16.59
CA THR A 41 -8.59 1.29 -17.66
C THR A 41 -9.29 1.25 -19.02
N ASP A 42 -8.58 1.67 -20.06
CA ASP A 42 -9.02 1.52 -21.46
C ASP A 42 -9.29 0.06 -21.88
N ARG A 43 -8.70 -0.91 -21.16
CA ARG A 43 -8.86 -2.36 -21.39
C ARG A 43 -9.73 -3.05 -20.33
N GLY A 44 -10.55 -2.29 -19.58
CA GLY A 44 -11.39 -2.81 -18.51
C GLY A 44 -10.76 -2.74 -17.13
N LEU A 45 -11.33 -3.47 -16.18
CA LEU A 45 -10.89 -3.50 -14.79
C LEU A 45 -9.62 -4.34 -14.65
N ARG A 46 -8.53 -3.71 -14.18
CA ARG A 46 -7.21 -4.35 -14.06
C ARG A 46 -6.50 -3.99 -12.76
N PRO A 47 -5.55 -4.82 -12.27
CA PRO A 47 -4.66 -4.44 -11.19
C PRO A 47 -3.86 -3.19 -11.57
N LEU A 48 -3.84 -2.19 -10.67
CA LEU A 48 -3.16 -0.91 -10.90
C LEU A 48 -1.68 -1.09 -11.18
N TYR A 49 -1.02 -1.94 -10.39
CA TYR A 49 0.44 -2.11 -10.45
C TYR A 49 0.90 -2.85 -11.70
N GLU A 50 0.11 -3.80 -12.22
CA GLU A 50 0.37 -4.41 -13.54
C GLU A 50 0.22 -3.38 -14.66
N TRP A 51 -0.86 -2.58 -14.63
CA TRP A 51 -1.06 -1.52 -15.60
C TRP A 51 0.07 -0.50 -15.56
N LEU A 52 0.54 -0.10 -14.36
CA LEU A 52 1.67 0.79 -14.19
C LEU A 52 2.96 0.20 -14.75
N ALA A 53 3.22 -1.09 -14.52
CA ALA A 53 4.39 -1.79 -15.04
C ALA A 53 4.40 -1.78 -16.59
N GLU A 54 3.27 -2.08 -17.23
CA GLU A 54 3.15 -2.01 -18.70
C GLU A 54 3.40 -0.58 -19.23
N LYS A 55 2.81 0.43 -18.60
CA LYS A 55 3.00 1.83 -19.01
C LYS A 55 4.45 2.29 -18.79
N LEU A 56 5.06 1.87 -17.67
CA LEU A 56 6.45 2.20 -17.36
C LEU A 56 7.42 1.54 -18.35
N ALA A 57 7.21 0.28 -18.70
CA ALA A 57 8.01 -0.42 -19.71
C ALA A 57 8.01 0.34 -21.04
N GLY A 58 6.82 0.78 -21.50
CA GLY A 58 6.71 1.59 -22.71
C GLY A 58 7.44 2.95 -22.62
N ARG A 59 7.38 3.63 -21.45
CA ARG A 59 8.07 4.93 -21.25
C ARG A 59 9.58 4.82 -21.13
N LEU A 60 10.07 3.69 -20.65
CA LEU A 60 11.50 3.41 -20.49
C LEU A 60 12.09 2.64 -21.68
N SER A 61 11.27 2.32 -22.70
CA SER A 61 11.66 1.49 -23.85
C SER A 61 12.22 0.12 -23.43
N VAL A 62 11.67 -0.45 -22.36
CA VAL A 62 11.97 -1.81 -21.94
C VAL A 62 11.08 -2.77 -22.72
N ASP A 63 11.70 -3.74 -23.41
CA ASP A 63 10.95 -4.80 -24.08
C ASP A 63 10.42 -5.80 -23.04
N PRO A 64 9.10 -6.00 -22.92
CA PRO A 64 8.54 -6.97 -21.98
C PRO A 64 8.74 -8.42 -22.40
N VAL A 65 9.20 -8.68 -23.63
CA VAL A 65 9.49 -10.03 -24.13
C VAL A 65 10.66 -10.62 -23.32
N GLY A 66 10.39 -11.75 -22.66
CA GLY A 66 11.37 -12.44 -21.80
C GLY A 66 11.32 -12.04 -20.33
N LEU A 67 10.48 -11.07 -19.95
CA LEU A 67 10.20 -10.77 -18.54
C LEU A 67 9.08 -11.68 -17.97
N PRO A 68 9.06 -11.91 -16.66
CA PRO A 68 8.01 -12.68 -15.99
C PRO A 68 6.60 -12.13 -16.26
N GLN A 69 5.60 -13.02 -16.19
CA GLN A 69 4.20 -12.64 -16.31
C GLN A 69 3.41 -13.16 -15.09
N PRO A 70 2.57 -12.34 -14.46
CA PRO A 70 2.29 -10.94 -14.80
C PRO A 70 3.49 -10.01 -14.60
N LEU A 71 3.59 -8.96 -15.43
CA LEU A 71 4.70 -8.01 -15.39
C LEU A 71 4.62 -7.16 -14.12
N THR A 72 5.71 -7.08 -13.36
CA THR A 72 5.81 -6.25 -12.15
C THR A 72 6.62 -4.97 -12.38
N LEU A 73 6.44 -3.98 -11.51
CA LEU A 73 7.27 -2.78 -11.52
C LEU A 73 8.74 -3.11 -11.28
N ASN A 74 9.02 -4.06 -10.39
CA ASN A 74 10.37 -4.55 -10.11
C ASN A 74 11.04 -5.07 -11.38
N ASP A 75 10.36 -5.93 -12.15
CA ASP A 75 10.92 -6.52 -13.39
C ASP A 75 11.30 -5.42 -14.39
N VAL A 76 10.42 -4.43 -14.56
CA VAL A 76 10.64 -3.32 -15.48
C VAL A 76 11.83 -2.46 -15.03
N VAL A 77 11.88 -2.11 -13.74
CA VAL A 77 12.97 -1.28 -13.21
C VAL A 77 14.29 -2.00 -13.27
N CYS A 78 14.34 -3.28 -12.88
CA CYS A 78 15.56 -4.10 -12.96
C CYS A 78 16.06 -4.25 -14.41
N ALA A 79 15.15 -4.51 -15.36
CA ALA A 79 15.53 -4.59 -16.78
C ALA A 79 16.06 -3.25 -17.30
N TYR A 80 15.44 -2.13 -16.92
CA TYR A 80 15.88 -0.80 -17.31
C TYR A 80 17.27 -0.45 -16.73
N LEU A 81 17.51 -0.73 -15.45
CA LEU A 81 18.81 -0.52 -14.80
C LEU A 81 19.89 -1.38 -15.43
N GLY A 82 19.57 -2.64 -15.79
CA GLY A 82 20.48 -3.54 -16.54
C GLY A 82 20.91 -2.99 -17.91
N GLN A 83 20.10 -2.14 -18.52
CA GLN A 83 20.40 -1.40 -19.77
C GLN A 83 21.15 -0.07 -19.53
N ARG A 84 21.74 0.12 -18.34
CA ARG A 84 22.38 1.37 -17.89
C ARG A 84 21.42 2.55 -17.72
N GLY A 85 20.14 2.27 -17.50
CA GLY A 85 19.15 3.27 -17.12
C GLY A 85 19.46 3.89 -15.76
N ARG A 86 18.84 5.03 -15.46
CA ARG A 86 19.02 5.76 -14.19
C ARG A 86 17.78 5.56 -13.30
N ARG A 87 17.99 5.22 -12.03
CA ARG A 87 16.91 5.01 -11.05
C ARG A 87 15.96 6.21 -10.99
N GLU A 88 16.50 7.42 -10.89
CA GLU A 88 15.71 8.65 -10.80
C GLU A 88 14.79 8.87 -12.01
N GLU A 89 15.21 8.38 -13.19
CA GLU A 89 14.39 8.48 -14.39
C GLU A 89 13.17 7.56 -14.30
N ALA A 90 13.32 6.32 -13.84
CA ALA A 90 12.22 5.39 -13.65
C ALA A 90 11.15 5.99 -12.72
N TYR A 91 11.55 6.57 -11.59
CA TYR A 91 10.63 7.23 -10.64
C TYR A 91 9.95 8.46 -11.25
N THR A 92 10.69 9.26 -12.01
CA THR A 92 10.14 10.45 -12.71
C THR A 92 9.07 10.02 -13.72
N ARG A 93 9.33 8.97 -14.50
CA ARG A 93 8.37 8.43 -15.47
C ARG A 93 7.14 7.84 -14.79
N LEU A 94 7.34 7.04 -13.73
CA LEU A 94 6.23 6.47 -12.96
C LEU A 94 5.32 7.57 -12.39
N ARG A 95 5.90 8.60 -11.80
CA ARG A 95 5.14 9.75 -11.31
C ARG A 95 4.38 10.47 -12.43
N SER A 96 4.99 10.64 -13.61
CA SER A 96 4.33 11.23 -14.76
C SER A 96 3.11 10.42 -15.18
N ILE A 97 3.25 9.10 -15.28
CA ILE A 97 2.15 8.18 -15.61
C ILE A 97 0.99 8.35 -14.62
N MET A 98 1.28 8.34 -13.32
CA MET A 98 0.26 8.48 -12.28
C MET A 98 -0.43 9.85 -12.28
N ARG A 99 0.18 10.88 -12.82
CA ARG A 99 -0.41 12.24 -12.94
C ARG A 99 -1.23 12.44 -14.20
N GLU A 100 -1.02 11.62 -15.22
CA GLU A 100 -1.74 11.69 -16.50
C GLU A 100 -3.13 11.07 -16.43
N VAL A 101 -3.35 10.19 -15.45
CA VAL A 101 -4.60 9.47 -15.27
C VAL A 101 -5.12 9.67 -13.85
N GLU A 102 -6.32 10.17 -13.74
CA GLU A 102 -7.02 10.23 -12.47
C GLU A 102 -7.87 8.97 -12.29
N PHE A 103 -7.48 8.13 -11.33
CA PHE A 103 -8.25 6.93 -10.98
C PHE A 103 -9.22 7.25 -9.85
N GLU A 104 -10.45 6.74 -10.01
CA GLU A 104 -11.40 6.65 -8.91
C GLU A 104 -10.94 5.57 -7.91
N PRO A 105 -11.13 5.80 -6.61
CA PRO A 105 -10.83 4.78 -5.62
C PRO A 105 -11.62 3.50 -5.87
N PRO A 106 -10.97 2.31 -5.88
CA PRO A 106 -11.64 1.03 -6.02
C PRO A 106 -12.75 0.82 -4.99
N GLN A 107 -13.80 0.09 -5.37
CA GLN A 107 -14.94 -0.16 -4.49
C GLN A 107 -14.54 -0.79 -3.16
N ALA A 108 -13.57 -1.72 -3.16
CA ALA A 108 -13.07 -2.35 -1.94
C ALA A 108 -12.48 -1.33 -0.95
N LEU A 109 -11.70 -0.36 -1.44
CA LEU A 109 -11.16 0.71 -0.58
C LEU A 109 -12.27 1.62 -0.05
N ARG A 110 -13.28 1.91 -0.88
CA ARG A 110 -14.44 2.71 -0.46
C ARG A 110 -15.24 2.00 0.63
N GLN A 111 -15.47 0.70 0.49
CA GLN A 111 -16.15 -0.12 1.51
C GLN A 111 -15.37 -0.12 2.84
N LEU A 112 -14.05 -0.32 2.80
CA LEU A 112 -13.20 -0.22 4.00
C LEU A 112 -13.23 1.18 4.61
N ALA A 113 -13.23 2.23 3.79
CA ALA A 113 -13.32 3.60 4.25
C ALA A 113 -14.64 3.93 4.97
N GLN A 114 -15.74 3.23 4.67
CA GLN A 114 -17.04 3.39 5.32
C GLN A 114 -17.06 2.86 6.76
N ILE A 115 -16.14 1.96 7.12
CA ILE A 115 -16.01 1.45 8.49
C ILE A 115 -15.33 2.51 9.35
N THR A 116 -16.14 3.32 10.05
CA THR A 116 -15.67 4.52 10.78
C THR A 116 -14.80 4.22 12.00
N ASP A 117 -14.84 2.98 12.50
CA ASP A 117 -14.03 2.52 13.63
C ASP A 117 -12.56 2.27 13.27
N PHE A 118 -12.23 2.24 11.99
CA PHE A 118 -10.84 2.31 11.53
C PHE A 118 -10.35 3.77 11.52
N ASP A 119 -9.65 4.18 12.53
CA ASP A 119 -9.04 5.52 12.67
C ASP A 119 -7.60 5.60 12.13
N LEU A 120 -6.92 4.46 12.05
CA LEU A 120 -5.59 4.29 11.50
C LEU A 120 -5.61 3.21 10.40
N PHE A 121 -5.20 3.58 9.21
CA PHE A 121 -4.94 2.66 8.09
C PHE A 121 -3.45 2.63 7.79
N ILE A 122 -2.91 1.45 7.53
CA ILE A 122 -1.56 1.30 6.99
C ILE A 122 -1.69 0.82 5.56
N THR A 123 -0.85 1.34 4.68
CA THR A 123 -0.75 0.83 3.33
C THR A 123 0.69 0.51 2.95
N THR A 124 0.86 -0.58 2.21
CA THR A 124 2.14 -0.98 1.61
C THR A 124 2.27 -0.49 0.16
N THR A 125 1.32 0.34 -0.29
CA THR A 125 1.29 0.90 -1.63
C THR A 125 1.68 2.38 -1.61
N PHE A 126 2.22 2.88 -2.72
CA PHE A 126 2.67 4.26 -2.80
C PHE A 126 1.63 5.23 -3.40
N ASP A 127 0.56 4.71 -3.98
CA ASP A 127 -0.48 5.50 -4.63
C ASP A 127 -1.43 6.18 -3.63
N PRO A 128 -2.18 7.23 -4.06
CA PRO A 128 -3.04 7.99 -3.18
C PRO A 128 -4.49 7.48 -3.10
N LEU A 129 -4.80 6.24 -3.53
CA LEU A 129 -6.19 5.81 -3.68
C LEU A 129 -6.88 5.55 -2.34
N LEU A 130 -6.13 5.10 -1.32
CA LEU A 130 -6.69 4.85 0.00
C LEU A 130 -7.13 6.16 0.68
N GLU A 131 -6.27 7.18 0.72
CA GLU A 131 -6.64 8.47 1.29
C GLU A 131 -7.73 9.18 0.48
N LYS A 132 -7.77 8.98 -0.85
CA LYS A 132 -8.90 9.45 -1.68
C LYS A 132 -10.21 8.76 -1.29
N ALA A 133 -10.19 7.44 -1.07
CA ALA A 133 -11.35 6.68 -0.61
C ALA A 133 -11.86 7.20 0.74
N VAL A 134 -10.96 7.36 1.72
CA VAL A 134 -11.30 7.88 3.05
C VAL A 134 -11.87 9.29 2.97
N ASN A 135 -11.24 10.17 2.20
CA ASN A 135 -11.74 11.54 2.00
C ASN A 135 -13.10 11.57 1.31
N LEU A 136 -13.32 10.71 0.32
CA LEU A 136 -14.59 10.63 -0.39
C LEU A 136 -15.73 10.17 0.53
N GLU A 137 -15.53 9.05 1.24
CA GLU A 137 -16.58 8.39 2.01
C GLU A 137 -16.85 9.07 3.36
N ARG A 138 -15.84 9.67 4.00
CA ARG A 138 -15.99 10.26 5.34
C ARG A 138 -16.09 11.77 5.35
N TYR A 139 -15.49 12.44 4.35
CA TYR A 139 -15.33 13.90 4.37
C TYR A 139 -15.89 14.58 3.12
N GLY A 140 -16.75 13.88 2.36
CA GLY A 140 -17.38 14.43 1.16
C GLY A 140 -16.38 14.91 0.10
N GLY A 141 -15.23 14.24 -0.01
CA GLY A 141 -14.17 14.56 -0.94
C GLY A 141 -13.20 15.65 -0.47
N GLN A 142 -13.41 16.24 0.71
CA GLN A 142 -12.46 17.20 1.28
C GLN A 142 -11.19 16.48 1.78
N SER A 143 -10.02 17.04 1.48
CA SER A 143 -8.73 16.51 1.92
C SER A 143 -8.51 16.74 3.42
N THR A 144 -9.14 15.90 4.25
CA THR A 144 -9.13 16.00 5.71
C THR A 144 -8.30 14.89 6.35
N THR A 145 -8.14 13.75 5.67
CA THR A 145 -7.32 12.62 6.12
C THR A 145 -5.88 13.07 6.37
N GLU A 146 -5.32 12.72 7.51
CA GLU A 146 -3.91 12.91 7.80
C GLU A 146 -3.09 11.83 7.09
N VAL A 147 -2.16 12.24 6.22
CA VAL A 147 -1.36 11.33 5.42
C VAL A 147 0.08 11.39 5.86
N ILE A 148 0.61 10.27 6.32
CA ILE A 148 1.99 10.11 6.77
C ILE A 148 2.68 9.11 5.85
N ALA A 149 3.93 9.37 5.51
CA ALA A 149 4.73 8.45 4.70
C ALA A 149 6.10 8.24 5.34
N TYR A 150 6.43 7.00 5.61
CA TYR A 150 7.76 6.61 6.06
C TYR A 150 8.78 6.80 4.94
N ALA A 151 9.97 7.18 5.31
CA ALA A 151 11.14 7.19 4.44
C ALA A 151 12.41 6.88 5.25
N PRO A 152 13.35 6.08 4.74
CA PRO A 152 14.57 5.70 5.46
C PRO A 152 15.41 6.88 5.93
N ASN A 153 15.38 7.99 5.22
CA ASN A 153 16.12 9.21 5.54
C ASN A 153 15.31 10.23 6.38
N ARG A 154 14.04 9.96 6.65
CA ARG A 154 13.15 10.83 7.40
C ARG A 154 12.09 10.00 8.08
N VAL A 155 12.33 9.63 9.33
CA VAL A 155 11.33 8.92 10.13
C VAL A 155 10.14 9.83 10.39
N ALA A 156 9.02 9.50 9.78
CA ALA A 156 7.74 10.11 10.09
C ALA A 156 6.97 9.14 10.99
N ASP A 157 6.50 9.61 12.13
CA ASP A 157 5.76 8.82 13.10
C ASP A 157 4.34 9.37 13.29
N LEU A 158 3.49 8.64 13.99
CA LEU A 158 2.15 9.11 14.35
C LEU A 158 2.24 10.41 15.17
N PRO A 159 1.34 11.37 14.94
CA PRO A 159 1.36 12.67 15.62
C PRO A 159 1.09 12.53 17.12
N ALA A 160 0.31 11.52 17.50
CA ALA A 160 -0.07 11.22 18.87
C ALA A 160 -0.31 9.70 19.02
N GLU A 161 -0.58 9.25 20.24
CA GLU A 161 -1.16 7.93 20.49
C GLU A 161 -2.50 7.78 19.76
N ARG A 162 -2.84 6.58 19.31
CA ARG A 162 -4.03 6.32 18.49
C ARG A 162 -5.32 6.86 19.11
N SER A 163 -5.49 6.68 20.44
CA SER A 163 -6.64 7.20 21.20
C SER A 163 -6.81 8.72 21.17
N GLN A 164 -5.77 9.45 20.77
CA GLN A 164 -5.73 10.91 20.71
C GLN A 164 -5.79 11.45 19.28
N LEU A 165 -5.86 10.57 18.28
CA LEU A 165 -5.96 10.98 16.88
C LEU A 165 -7.25 11.77 16.65
N GLN A 166 -7.11 12.97 16.11
CA GLN A 166 -8.25 13.86 15.82
C GLN A 166 -8.88 13.61 14.45
N ARG A 167 -8.14 12.89 13.58
CA ARG A 167 -8.52 12.61 12.20
C ARG A 167 -8.10 11.19 11.85
N THR A 168 -8.76 10.63 10.86
CA THR A 168 -8.29 9.37 10.27
C THR A 168 -6.89 9.55 9.70
N VAL A 169 -5.99 8.65 10.05
CA VAL A 169 -4.62 8.60 9.56
C VAL A 169 -4.47 7.52 8.50
N VAL A 170 -3.83 7.84 7.38
CA VAL A 170 -3.33 6.87 6.41
C VAL A 170 -1.81 6.91 6.43
N TYR A 171 -1.21 5.81 6.84
CA TYR A 171 0.24 5.67 6.96
C TYR A 171 0.79 4.82 5.80
N HIS A 172 1.60 5.43 4.93
CA HIS A 172 2.30 4.74 3.85
C HIS A 172 3.62 4.16 4.37
N LEU A 173 3.61 2.88 4.72
CA LEU A 173 4.76 2.19 5.32
C LEU A 173 5.96 2.09 4.38
N LEU A 174 5.72 1.93 3.09
CA LEU A 174 6.73 1.79 2.05
C LEU A 174 6.89 3.06 1.20
N GLY A 175 6.61 4.21 1.80
CA GLY A 175 6.70 5.50 1.13
C GLY A 175 5.49 5.84 0.26
N ARG A 176 5.41 7.09 -0.16
CA ARG A 176 4.30 7.64 -0.95
C ARG A 176 4.83 8.31 -2.22
N LEU A 177 4.07 8.18 -3.29
CA LEU A 177 4.39 8.81 -4.58
C LEU A 177 4.73 10.29 -4.42
N SER A 178 5.95 10.66 -4.74
CA SER A 178 6.48 12.01 -4.56
C SER A 178 7.43 12.41 -5.69
N ALA A 179 7.97 13.63 -5.62
CA ALA A 179 9.00 14.09 -6.57
C ALA A 179 10.34 13.38 -6.34
N SER A 180 10.63 13.02 -5.11
CA SER A 180 11.84 12.30 -4.72
C SER A 180 11.59 10.79 -4.79
N PRO A 181 12.60 9.98 -5.17
CA PRO A 181 12.48 8.53 -5.26
C PRO A 181 12.58 7.87 -3.87
N ILE A 182 11.66 8.21 -2.97
CA ILE A 182 11.59 7.72 -1.58
C ILE A 182 10.29 6.94 -1.34
N TYR A 183 10.04 5.98 -2.20
CA TYR A 183 8.98 4.99 -2.09
C TYR A 183 9.39 3.72 -2.84
N VAL A 184 8.84 2.60 -2.45
CA VAL A 184 9.23 1.29 -2.96
C VAL A 184 8.65 1.03 -4.34
N VAL A 185 9.50 0.70 -5.30
CA VAL A 185 9.16 0.27 -6.67
C VAL A 185 9.84 -1.04 -7.02
N SER A 186 11.02 -1.30 -6.45
CA SER A 186 11.85 -2.48 -6.69
C SER A 186 12.15 -3.25 -5.40
N ASP A 187 12.63 -4.48 -5.55
CA ASP A 187 13.06 -5.29 -4.41
C ASP A 187 14.25 -4.65 -3.66
N GLU A 188 15.11 -3.91 -4.35
CA GLU A 188 16.20 -3.16 -3.74
C GLU A 188 15.66 -2.06 -2.82
N ASP A 189 14.66 -1.29 -3.29
CA ASP A 189 14.00 -0.28 -2.47
C ASP A 189 13.32 -0.91 -1.26
N MET A 190 12.64 -2.05 -1.48
CA MET A 190 11.99 -2.80 -0.43
C MET A 190 12.98 -3.20 0.66
N LEU A 191 14.14 -3.73 0.28
CA LEU A 191 15.17 -4.12 1.22
C LEU A 191 15.72 -2.93 2.00
N GLU A 192 15.95 -1.78 1.35
CA GLU A 192 16.36 -0.53 1.99
C GLU A 192 15.35 -0.10 3.08
N PHE A 193 14.06 -0.10 2.73
CA PHE A 193 13.00 0.29 3.66
C PHE A 193 12.91 -0.63 4.88
N ILE A 194 13.00 -1.94 4.67
CA ILE A 194 12.90 -2.89 5.78
C ILE A 194 14.13 -2.84 6.68
N CYS A 195 15.33 -2.77 6.11
CA CYS A 195 16.53 -2.58 6.91
C CYS A 195 16.44 -1.31 7.76
N ALA A 196 15.86 -0.24 7.22
CA ALA A 196 15.65 0.99 7.98
C ALA A 196 14.59 0.82 9.08
N LEU A 197 13.45 0.20 8.78
CA LEU A 197 12.38 -0.07 9.76
C LEU A 197 12.82 -0.97 10.91
N GLN A 198 13.80 -1.85 10.69
CA GLN A 198 14.38 -2.71 11.72
C GLN A 198 15.53 -2.05 12.50
N SER A 199 15.93 -0.84 12.13
CA SER A 199 16.98 -0.10 12.82
C SER A 199 16.41 0.66 14.01
N GLU A 200 17.00 0.51 15.21
CA GLU A 200 16.57 1.17 16.45
C GLU A 200 16.40 2.70 16.34
N HIS A 201 17.14 3.34 15.42
CA HIS A 201 17.11 4.80 15.26
C HIS A 201 16.17 5.29 14.16
N LEU A 202 15.65 4.38 13.33
CA LEU A 202 14.83 4.72 12.17
C LEU A 202 13.41 4.10 12.25
N THR A 203 13.08 3.49 13.36
CA THR A 203 11.76 2.90 13.62
C THR A 203 10.78 3.99 14.07
N PRO A 204 9.58 4.11 13.50
CA PRO A 204 8.53 4.98 14.00
C PRO A 204 7.91 4.35 15.27
N GLU A 205 8.37 4.80 16.44
CA GLU A 205 8.10 4.15 17.74
C GLU A 205 6.61 4.07 18.07
N LYS A 206 5.85 5.14 17.84
CA LYS A 206 4.41 5.15 18.13
C LYS A 206 3.64 4.23 17.20
N LEU A 207 3.97 4.23 15.91
CA LEU A 207 3.35 3.31 14.97
C LEU A 207 3.60 1.86 15.38
N PHE A 208 4.86 1.49 15.67
CA PHE A 208 5.20 0.11 16.05
C PHE A 208 4.57 -0.28 17.39
N HIS A 209 4.48 0.64 18.34
CA HIS A 209 3.71 0.42 19.57
C HIS A 209 2.25 0.06 19.28
N GLU A 210 1.58 0.77 18.37
CA GLU A 210 0.20 0.44 17.98
C GLU A 210 0.10 -0.90 17.25
N LEU A 211 1.08 -1.25 16.41
CA LEU A 211 1.12 -2.54 15.72
C LEU A 211 1.28 -3.73 16.68
N GLU A 212 2.07 -3.58 17.73
CA GLU A 212 2.33 -4.61 18.74
C GLU A 212 1.14 -4.85 19.67
N HIS A 213 0.28 -3.83 19.87
CA HIS A 213 -0.78 -3.86 20.88
C HIS A 213 -2.19 -4.00 20.29
N ASN A 214 -2.32 -4.08 18.98
CA ASN A 214 -3.59 -4.21 18.27
C ASN A 214 -3.63 -5.43 17.35
N HIS A 215 -4.83 -5.80 16.92
CA HIS A 215 -5.03 -6.84 15.92
C HIS A 215 -4.76 -6.27 14.52
N LEU A 216 -3.96 -6.98 13.73
CA LEU A 216 -3.63 -6.55 12.36
C LEU A 216 -4.54 -7.29 11.38
N LEU A 217 -5.29 -6.53 10.59
CA LEU A 217 -6.14 -7.04 9.52
C LEU A 217 -5.45 -6.82 8.18
N LEU A 218 -4.78 -7.86 7.68
CA LEU A 218 -4.04 -7.80 6.43
C LEU A 218 -4.97 -8.12 5.25
N ILE A 219 -5.10 -7.20 4.31
CA ILE A 219 -6.02 -7.32 3.17
C ILE A 219 -5.33 -6.94 1.86
N GLY A 220 -5.48 -7.79 0.85
CA GLY A 220 -4.96 -7.50 -0.49
C GLY A 220 -3.44 -7.57 -0.61
N SER A 221 -2.84 -8.45 0.16
CA SER A 221 -1.42 -8.80 0.05
C SER A 221 -1.25 -10.31 -0.04
N ASP A 222 -0.33 -10.76 -0.87
CA ASP A 222 0.10 -12.16 -0.85
C ASP A 222 1.01 -12.39 0.36
N PHE A 223 0.53 -13.20 1.33
CA PHE A 223 1.27 -13.56 2.54
C PHE A 223 2.44 -14.50 2.29
N SER A 224 2.58 -15.05 1.11
CA SER A 224 3.78 -15.78 0.70
C SER A 224 5.00 -14.85 0.60
N ASN A 225 4.76 -13.54 0.51
CA ASN A 225 5.78 -12.53 0.43
C ASN A 225 6.42 -12.31 1.80
N TRP A 226 7.75 -12.22 1.86
CA TRP A 226 8.55 -11.94 3.06
C TRP A 226 8.16 -10.63 3.78
N LEU A 227 7.48 -9.69 3.11
CA LEU A 227 6.92 -8.49 3.72
C LEU A 227 5.90 -8.81 4.82
N ALA A 228 5.11 -9.88 4.65
CA ALA A 228 4.19 -10.32 5.70
C ALA A 228 4.92 -10.72 6.99
N ARG A 229 6.16 -11.20 6.87
CA ARG A 229 7.00 -11.56 8.02
C ARG A 229 7.49 -10.36 8.83
N LEU A 230 7.38 -9.14 8.30
CA LEU A 230 7.67 -7.93 9.07
C LEU A 230 6.62 -7.69 10.15
N PHE A 231 5.39 -8.19 9.93
CA PHE A 231 4.26 -8.02 10.84
C PHE A 231 3.98 -9.26 11.71
N LEU A 232 4.73 -10.34 11.52
CA LEU A 232 4.67 -11.59 12.30
C LEU A 232 5.88 -11.71 13.23
#